data_0594a39dfc082394162eb1bdeb5a744d
#
_entry.id   0594a39dfc082394162eb1bdeb5a744d
#
_cell.length_a   1.000
_cell.length_b   1.000
_cell.length_c   1.000
_cell.angle_alpha   90.00
_cell.angle_beta   90.00
_cell.angle_gamma   90.00
#
_symmetry.space_group_name_H-M   'P 1'
#
loop_
_entity.id
_entity.type
_entity.pdbx_description
1 polymer ?
#
loop_
_entity_poly.entity_id
_entity_poly.type
_entity_poly.pdbx_seq_one_letter_code
_entity_poly.pdbx_strand_id
1 'polypeptide(L)'
;HRDLHSFPTRRSSDLAKNGFIKVNEIAKELEVTPVTIRKDLKHLEEKKLLYRTHGSASPVNPLTSDIDVHEKEKLRKEEKKRIATAAAKLIEENDSIIIASGSTVHTFAEHITPINHLTVVTASLKTSLLLNTINNIEVIQLGGIVRKNSFSVIGDYTSLFFEQITCSKLFLGVDGIDLEYGITNSNIEEAVLNKKMIEASLRTIILADSSKFGRRGFGKICSLDCIDVIITDSGISQSMAQAIEEMGIELIIV
;
A
#
# COMPACT_ATOMS: atom_id res chain seq x y z
N HIS A 1 -2.16 -5.07 -41.08
CA HIS A 1 -1.98 -3.68 -40.60
C HIS A 1 -3.25 -3.29 -39.84
N ARG A 2 -3.29 -3.57 -38.51
CA ARG A 2 -4.28 -2.98 -37.61
C ARG A 2 -3.64 -1.71 -37.06
N ASP A 3 -4.33 -0.60 -37.26
CA ASP A 3 -3.89 0.72 -36.85
C ASP A 3 -3.59 0.76 -35.34
N LEU A 4 -2.33 0.88 -35.00
CA LEU A 4 -1.84 1.17 -33.63
C LEU A 4 -2.31 2.57 -33.12
N HIS A 5 -2.96 3.36 -34.00
CA HIS A 5 -3.55 4.67 -33.68
C HIS A 5 -4.91 4.60 -32.99
N SER A 6 -5.51 3.42 -32.86
CA SER A 6 -6.79 3.23 -32.18
C SER A 6 -6.66 2.68 -30.76
N PHE A 7 -5.55 2.93 -30.07
CA PHE A 7 -5.52 2.82 -28.60
C PHE A 7 -6.39 3.96 -28.06
N PRO A 8 -7.67 3.71 -27.79
CA PRO A 8 -8.64 4.79 -27.70
C PRO A 8 -8.57 5.50 -26.37
N THR A 9 -8.93 6.76 -26.44
CA THR A 9 -9.12 7.76 -25.40
C THR A 9 -9.85 7.31 -24.11
N ARG A 10 -10.60 6.24 -24.09
CA ARG A 10 -11.15 5.61 -22.89
C ARG A 10 -10.09 4.94 -22.02
N ARG A 11 -9.01 4.44 -22.59
CA ARG A 11 -7.93 3.70 -21.90
C ARG A 11 -6.87 4.61 -21.30
N SER A 12 -6.69 5.80 -21.85
CA SER A 12 -5.91 6.83 -21.14
C SER A 12 -6.62 7.23 -19.84
N SER A 13 -7.97 7.10 -19.77
CA SER A 13 -8.74 7.35 -18.54
C SER A 13 -8.59 6.23 -17.50
N ASP A 14 -8.45 4.96 -17.91
CA ASP A 14 -8.24 3.84 -16.98
C ASP A 14 -6.79 3.77 -16.48
N LEU A 15 -5.82 4.06 -17.36
CA LEU A 15 -4.43 4.33 -16.97
C LEU A 15 -4.33 5.55 -16.06
N ALA A 16 -5.07 6.62 -16.34
CA ALA A 16 -5.11 7.81 -15.51
C ALA A 16 -5.83 7.58 -14.17
N LYS A 17 -6.87 6.74 -14.14
CA LYS A 17 -7.62 6.43 -12.93
C LYS A 17 -6.94 5.39 -12.04
N ASN A 18 -6.36 4.35 -12.62
CA ASN A 18 -5.82 3.20 -11.87
C ASN A 18 -4.29 3.19 -11.80
N GLY A 19 -3.59 4.01 -12.59
CA GLY A 19 -2.13 4.06 -12.67
C GLY A 19 -1.46 2.81 -13.26
N PHE A 20 -2.24 1.79 -13.66
CA PHE A 20 -1.76 0.55 -14.31
C PHE A 20 -2.90 -0.20 -14.99
N ILE A 21 -2.54 -1.15 -15.87
CA ILE A 21 -3.48 -2.01 -16.60
C ILE A 21 -3.04 -3.46 -16.44
N LYS A 22 -3.97 -4.36 -16.10
CA LYS A 22 -3.68 -5.80 -16.03
C LYS A 22 -3.84 -6.47 -17.40
N VAL A 23 -2.88 -7.30 -17.78
CA VAL A 23 -2.86 -8.03 -19.08
C VAL A 23 -4.13 -8.82 -19.31
N ASN A 24 -4.60 -9.54 -18.28
CA ASN A 24 -5.77 -10.40 -18.43
C ASN A 24 -7.08 -9.60 -18.56
N GLU A 25 -7.19 -8.46 -17.93
CA GLU A 25 -8.35 -7.56 -18.03
C GLU A 25 -8.45 -6.98 -19.47
N ILE A 26 -7.32 -6.48 -20.00
CA ILE A 26 -7.27 -5.98 -21.38
C ILE A 26 -7.51 -7.10 -22.40
N ALA A 27 -6.94 -8.29 -22.18
CA ALA A 27 -7.12 -9.42 -23.07
C ALA A 27 -8.59 -9.80 -23.19
N LYS A 28 -9.33 -9.81 -22.07
CA LYS A 28 -10.76 -10.08 -22.03
C LYS A 28 -11.57 -8.97 -22.71
N GLU A 29 -11.26 -7.71 -22.43
CA GLU A 29 -11.96 -6.56 -23.00
C GLU A 29 -11.77 -6.44 -24.52
N LEU A 30 -10.57 -6.80 -25.03
CA LEU A 30 -10.22 -6.75 -26.45
C LEU A 30 -10.56 -8.02 -27.20
N GLU A 31 -11.07 -9.05 -26.49
CA GLU A 31 -11.33 -10.38 -27.07
C GLU A 31 -10.10 -10.97 -27.77
N VAL A 32 -8.91 -10.75 -27.19
CA VAL A 32 -7.64 -11.29 -27.68
C VAL A 32 -6.95 -12.13 -26.60
N THR A 33 -5.94 -12.90 -27.01
CA THR A 33 -5.22 -13.72 -26.05
C THR A 33 -4.29 -12.86 -25.16
N PRO A 34 -4.03 -13.26 -23.89
CA PRO A 34 -3.04 -12.59 -23.04
C PRO A 34 -1.64 -12.56 -23.66
N VAL A 35 -1.32 -13.50 -24.56
CA VAL A 35 -0.05 -13.56 -25.30
C VAL A 35 0.04 -12.39 -26.28
N THR A 36 -1.03 -12.08 -27.00
CA THR A 36 -1.11 -10.93 -27.90
C THR A 36 -0.86 -9.63 -27.13
N ILE A 37 -1.58 -9.45 -26.02
CA ILE A 37 -1.40 -8.25 -25.15
C ILE A 37 0.05 -8.13 -24.66
N ARG A 38 0.67 -9.24 -24.23
CA ARG A 38 2.08 -9.19 -23.77
C ARG A 38 3.04 -8.78 -24.88
N LYS A 39 2.79 -9.16 -26.14
CA LYS A 39 3.59 -8.72 -27.28
C LYS A 39 3.43 -7.22 -27.55
N ASP A 40 2.19 -6.73 -27.52
CA ASP A 40 1.90 -5.31 -27.77
C ASP A 40 2.49 -4.42 -26.66
N LEU A 41 2.35 -4.84 -25.40
CA LEU A 41 2.96 -4.15 -24.26
C LEU A 41 4.50 -4.17 -24.33
N LYS A 42 5.12 -5.26 -24.79
CA LYS A 42 6.56 -5.32 -25.01
C LYS A 42 7.01 -4.31 -26.04
N HIS A 43 6.28 -4.19 -27.17
CA HIS A 43 6.59 -3.21 -28.19
C HIS A 43 6.44 -1.75 -27.70
N LEU A 44 5.43 -1.47 -26.86
CA LEU A 44 5.25 -0.16 -26.24
C LEU A 44 6.36 0.16 -25.22
N GLU A 45 6.81 -0.85 -24.45
CA GLU A 45 7.95 -0.73 -23.53
C GLU A 45 9.25 -0.43 -24.27
N GLU A 46 9.53 -1.10 -25.38
CA GLU A 46 10.69 -0.85 -26.26
C GLU A 46 10.68 0.60 -26.80
N LYS A 47 9.50 1.18 -27.00
CA LYS A 47 9.31 2.59 -27.38
C LYS A 47 9.33 3.56 -26.17
N LYS A 48 9.56 3.07 -24.95
CA LYS A 48 9.54 3.85 -23.69
C LYS A 48 8.21 4.56 -23.42
N LEU A 49 7.10 4.05 -23.95
CA LEU A 49 5.76 4.61 -23.76
C LEU A 49 5.07 4.09 -22.50
N LEU A 50 5.55 2.98 -21.97
CA LEU A 50 5.09 2.39 -20.70
C LEU A 50 6.18 1.49 -20.11
N TYR A 51 5.93 1.06 -18.88
CA TYR A 51 6.73 0.07 -18.16
C TYR A 51 5.90 -1.16 -17.86
N ARG A 52 6.51 -2.35 -17.98
CA ARG A 52 5.84 -3.62 -17.70
C ARG A 52 6.28 -4.16 -16.34
N THR A 53 5.31 -4.77 -15.66
CA THR A 53 5.54 -5.62 -14.48
C THR A 53 5.00 -7.02 -14.73
N HIS A 54 5.13 -7.94 -13.78
CA HIS A 54 4.53 -9.27 -13.89
C HIS A 54 3.00 -9.14 -13.98
N GLY A 55 2.45 -9.30 -15.20
CA GLY A 55 1.00 -9.29 -15.46
C GLY A 55 0.33 -7.92 -15.61
N SER A 56 1.08 -6.82 -15.57
CA SER A 56 0.53 -5.47 -15.75
C SER A 56 1.46 -4.53 -16.52
N ALA A 57 0.93 -3.36 -16.90
CA ALA A 57 1.70 -2.26 -17.48
C ALA A 57 1.30 -0.93 -16.85
N SER A 58 2.25 -0.01 -16.71
CA SER A 58 2.09 1.31 -16.10
C SER A 58 2.73 2.39 -16.98
N PRO A 59 2.18 3.61 -17.08
CA PRO A 59 2.80 4.72 -17.80
C PRO A 59 4.04 5.27 -17.07
N VAL A 60 4.19 4.99 -15.80
CA VAL A 60 5.34 5.40 -14.95
C VAL A 60 6.10 4.17 -14.51
N ASN A 61 7.41 4.29 -14.35
CA ASN A 61 8.21 3.18 -13.83
C ASN A 61 7.75 2.82 -12.40
N PRO A 62 7.10 1.67 -12.19
CA PRO A 62 6.55 1.31 -10.89
C PRO A 62 7.62 1.08 -9.82
N LEU A 63 8.88 0.82 -10.25
CA LEU A 63 10.01 0.64 -9.34
C LEU A 63 10.59 1.96 -8.83
N THR A 64 10.42 3.06 -9.59
CA THR A 64 11.06 4.35 -9.26
C THR A 64 10.05 5.48 -9.06
N SER A 65 8.76 5.26 -9.31
CA SER A 65 7.74 6.30 -9.14
C SER A 65 7.32 6.39 -7.67
N ASP A 66 7.93 7.32 -6.99
CA ASP A 66 7.51 7.77 -5.66
C ASP A 66 6.38 8.80 -5.81
N ILE A 67 5.17 8.30 -6.01
CA ILE A 67 3.98 9.14 -6.23
C ILE A 67 3.65 9.89 -4.94
N ASP A 68 3.42 11.20 -5.07
CA ASP A 68 3.01 12.06 -3.96
C ASP A 68 1.76 11.52 -3.25
N VAL A 69 1.76 11.59 -1.92
CA VAL A 69 0.66 11.04 -1.10
C VAL A 69 -0.68 11.72 -1.40
N HIS A 70 -0.70 13.01 -1.75
CA HIS A 70 -1.92 13.71 -2.14
C HIS A 70 -2.52 13.16 -3.45
N GLU A 71 -1.69 12.74 -4.40
CA GLU A 71 -2.17 12.06 -5.60
C GLU A 71 -2.69 10.65 -5.26
N LYS A 72 -1.99 9.92 -4.40
CA LYS A 72 -2.46 8.62 -3.90
C LYS A 72 -3.81 8.75 -3.14
N GLU A 73 -4.04 9.84 -2.40
CA GLU A 73 -5.30 10.11 -1.67
C GLU A 73 -6.52 10.25 -2.60
N LYS A 74 -6.31 10.73 -3.82
CA LYS A 74 -7.40 10.89 -4.81
C LYS A 74 -7.85 9.56 -5.42
N LEU A 75 -6.99 8.53 -5.37
CA LEU A 75 -7.25 7.23 -5.97
C LEU A 75 -7.95 6.31 -4.98
N ARG A 76 -8.96 5.56 -5.46
CA ARG A 76 -9.65 4.48 -4.72
C ARG A 76 -10.14 4.89 -3.32
N LYS A 77 -10.77 6.04 -3.23
CA LYS A 77 -11.23 6.61 -1.96
C LYS A 77 -12.23 5.70 -1.22
N GLU A 78 -13.17 5.13 -1.95
CA GLU A 78 -14.21 4.28 -1.36
C GLU A 78 -13.65 2.97 -0.83
N GLU A 79 -12.71 2.34 -1.57
CA GLU A 79 -12.01 1.14 -1.13
C GLU A 79 -11.20 1.42 0.14
N LYS A 80 -10.43 2.49 0.16
CA LYS A 80 -9.66 2.91 1.34
C LYS A 80 -10.54 3.18 2.55
N LYS A 81 -11.70 3.80 2.35
CA LYS A 81 -12.66 4.07 3.43
C LYS A 81 -13.22 2.77 4.03
N ARG A 82 -13.57 1.78 3.19
CA ARG A 82 -14.02 0.47 3.69
C ARG A 82 -12.90 -0.24 4.46
N ILE A 83 -11.69 -0.28 3.91
CA ILE A 83 -10.49 -0.83 4.56
C ILE A 83 -10.24 -0.14 5.90
N ALA A 84 -10.27 1.18 5.93
CA ALA A 84 -10.08 2.00 7.13
C ALA A 84 -11.12 1.69 8.21
N THR A 85 -12.39 1.60 7.83
CA THR A 85 -13.48 1.26 8.75
C THR A 85 -13.33 -0.14 9.35
N ALA A 86 -12.87 -1.11 8.57
CA ALA A 86 -12.60 -2.46 9.08
C ALA A 86 -11.38 -2.47 10.01
N ALA A 87 -10.31 -1.77 9.63
CA ALA A 87 -9.10 -1.66 10.44
C ALA A 87 -9.36 -1.01 11.80
N ALA A 88 -10.20 0.03 11.87
CA ALA A 88 -10.53 0.72 13.10
C ALA A 88 -11.19 -0.19 14.16
N LYS A 89 -11.89 -1.24 13.72
CA LYS A 89 -12.51 -2.23 14.62
C LYS A 89 -11.50 -3.17 15.30
N LEU A 90 -10.25 -3.19 14.82
CA LEU A 90 -9.18 -4.00 15.42
C LEU A 90 -8.44 -3.28 16.55
N ILE A 91 -8.78 -2.01 16.81
CA ILE A 91 -8.20 -1.26 17.93
C ILE A 91 -8.97 -1.61 19.20
N GLU A 92 -8.24 -1.88 20.26
CA GLU A 92 -8.75 -2.23 21.57
C GLU A 92 -8.37 -1.18 22.62
N GLU A 93 -9.05 -1.18 23.76
CA GLU A 93 -8.71 -0.30 24.87
C GLU A 93 -7.29 -0.57 25.39
N ASN A 94 -6.57 0.51 25.69
CA ASN A 94 -5.18 0.47 26.17
C ASN A 94 -4.17 -0.10 25.15
N ASP A 95 -4.52 -0.16 23.87
CA ASP A 95 -3.57 -0.52 22.82
C ASP A 95 -2.42 0.51 22.76
N SER A 96 -1.25 0.02 22.43
CA SER A 96 -0.15 0.80 21.89
C SER A 96 0.04 0.38 20.44
N ILE A 97 -0.19 1.30 19.50
CA ILE A 97 -0.16 0.98 18.07
C ILE A 97 0.86 1.81 17.34
N ILE A 98 1.44 1.22 16.31
CA ILE A 98 2.23 1.95 15.31
C ILE A 98 1.33 2.22 14.12
N ILE A 99 1.28 3.47 13.68
CA ILE A 99 0.61 3.87 12.44
C ILE A 99 1.69 4.39 11.49
N ALA A 100 1.92 3.65 10.40
CA ALA A 100 2.89 4.03 9.39
C ALA A 100 2.42 5.24 8.55
N SER A 101 3.13 5.57 7.49
CA SER A 101 2.74 6.61 6.53
C SER A 101 2.01 6.03 5.32
N GLY A 102 1.24 6.87 4.63
CA GLY A 102 0.56 6.51 3.39
C GLY A 102 -0.93 6.86 3.38
N SER A 103 -1.51 6.97 2.18
CA SER A 103 -2.89 7.47 2.01
C SER A 103 -3.95 6.55 2.63
N THR A 104 -3.80 5.22 2.54
CA THR A 104 -4.75 4.27 3.13
C THR A 104 -4.69 4.32 4.66
N VAL A 105 -3.48 4.40 5.20
CA VAL A 105 -3.25 4.47 6.65
C VAL A 105 -3.70 5.83 7.22
N HIS A 106 -3.56 6.90 6.44
CA HIS A 106 -4.11 8.20 6.83
C HIS A 106 -5.65 8.16 6.89
N THR A 107 -6.29 7.58 5.87
CA THR A 107 -7.75 7.35 5.91
C THR A 107 -8.15 6.49 7.11
N PHE A 108 -7.36 5.47 7.48
CA PHE A 108 -7.61 4.70 8.70
C PHE A 108 -7.54 5.59 9.95
N ALA A 109 -6.54 6.45 10.07
CA ALA A 109 -6.43 7.37 11.21
C ALA A 109 -7.65 8.29 11.35
N GLU A 110 -8.28 8.72 10.23
CA GLU A 110 -9.52 9.50 10.21
C GLU A 110 -10.74 8.72 10.76
N HIS A 111 -10.67 7.39 10.80
CA HIS A 111 -11.76 6.50 11.26
C HIS A 111 -11.53 5.97 12.68
N ILE A 112 -10.45 6.35 13.33
CA ILE A 112 -10.22 6.01 14.74
C ILE A 112 -11.24 6.75 15.59
N THR A 113 -12.08 5.99 16.28
CA THR A 113 -13.04 6.54 17.24
C THR A 113 -12.38 6.64 18.61
N PRO A 114 -12.77 7.64 19.43
CA PRO A 114 -12.25 7.76 20.80
C PRO A 114 -12.51 6.49 21.61
N ILE A 115 -11.48 5.96 22.22
CA ILE A 115 -11.48 4.90 23.21
C ILE A 115 -10.88 5.41 24.50
N ASN A 116 -10.97 4.69 25.61
CA ASN A 116 -10.56 5.21 26.92
C ASN A 116 -9.10 5.65 26.95
N HIS A 117 -8.21 4.88 26.34
CA HIS A 117 -6.79 5.23 26.21
C HIS A 117 -6.19 4.53 25.00
N LEU A 118 -5.45 5.26 24.18
CA LEU A 118 -4.71 4.74 23.03
C LEU A 118 -3.37 5.46 22.92
N THR A 119 -2.29 4.71 22.83
CA THR A 119 -0.97 5.26 22.51
C THR A 119 -0.66 4.99 21.04
N VAL A 120 -0.36 6.05 20.27
CA VAL A 120 -0.04 5.98 18.83
C VAL A 120 1.38 6.45 18.60
N VAL A 121 2.23 5.57 18.07
CA VAL A 121 3.57 5.89 17.57
C VAL A 121 3.47 6.08 16.06
N THR A 122 3.94 7.21 15.55
CA THR A 122 3.87 7.45 14.10
C THR A 122 5.04 8.25 13.55
N ALA A 123 5.46 7.92 12.32
CA ALA A 123 6.38 8.70 11.51
C ALA A 123 5.64 9.72 10.61
N SER A 124 4.30 9.65 10.53
CA SER A 124 3.48 10.49 9.66
C SER A 124 3.10 11.80 10.33
N LEU A 125 3.55 12.93 9.79
CA LEU A 125 3.17 14.25 10.27
C LEU A 125 1.65 14.49 10.14
N LYS A 126 1.03 14.01 9.06
CA LYS A 126 -0.43 14.16 8.83
C LYS A 126 -1.23 13.39 9.89
N THR A 127 -0.83 12.15 10.19
CA THR A 127 -1.46 11.30 11.21
C THR A 127 -1.30 11.92 12.60
N SER A 128 -0.11 12.41 12.91
CA SER A 128 0.16 13.06 14.20
C SER A 128 -0.71 14.30 14.41
N LEU A 129 -0.76 15.20 13.43
CA LEU A 129 -1.59 16.40 13.50
C LEU A 129 -3.08 16.06 13.68
N LEU A 130 -3.56 15.04 12.99
CA LEU A 130 -4.96 14.60 13.08
C LEU A 130 -5.27 14.04 14.48
N LEU A 131 -4.50 13.05 14.93
CA LEU A 131 -4.81 12.31 16.15
C LEU A 131 -4.53 13.12 17.43
N ASN A 132 -3.60 14.05 17.40
CA ASN A 132 -3.30 14.93 18.56
C ASN A 132 -4.48 15.83 18.94
N THR A 133 -5.51 15.95 18.09
CA THR A 133 -6.74 16.71 18.41
C THR A 133 -7.79 15.86 19.14
N ILE A 134 -7.59 14.55 19.24
CA ILE A 134 -8.56 13.62 19.83
C ILE A 134 -8.19 13.36 21.27
N ASN A 135 -9.12 13.60 22.19
CA ASN A 135 -8.95 13.32 23.61
C ASN A 135 -8.70 11.79 23.81
N ASN A 136 -7.90 11.44 24.82
CA ASN A 136 -7.54 10.08 25.19
C ASN A 136 -6.64 9.34 24.19
N ILE A 137 -6.11 10.04 23.18
CA ILE A 137 -5.05 9.53 22.30
C ILE A 137 -3.75 10.23 22.65
N GLU A 138 -2.76 9.46 23.11
CA GLU A 138 -1.39 9.92 23.27
C GLU A 138 -0.63 9.67 21.96
N VAL A 139 -0.07 10.73 21.37
CA VAL A 139 0.65 10.62 20.09
C VAL A 139 2.14 10.81 20.32
N ILE A 140 2.92 9.79 20.00
CA ILE A 140 4.38 9.83 19.95
C ILE A 140 4.80 10.06 18.49
N GLN A 141 5.10 11.32 18.16
CA GLN A 141 5.63 11.70 16.85
C GLN A 141 7.12 11.43 16.78
N LEU A 142 7.55 10.62 15.82
CA LEU A 142 8.97 10.37 15.57
C LEU A 142 9.63 11.58 14.91
N GLY A 143 10.87 11.83 15.30
CA GLY A 143 11.71 12.86 14.67
C GLY A 143 12.57 12.29 13.57
N GLY A 144 13.04 13.15 12.66
CA GLY A 144 13.93 12.75 11.55
C GLY A 144 13.87 13.69 10.36
N ILE A 145 14.30 13.20 9.20
CA ILE A 145 14.26 13.93 7.93
C ILE A 145 12.87 13.82 7.32
N VAL A 146 12.22 14.95 7.08
CA VAL A 146 10.89 14.97 6.48
C VAL A 146 10.96 14.72 4.98
N ARG A 147 10.25 13.69 4.52
CA ARG A 147 10.03 13.40 3.10
C ARG A 147 8.84 14.21 2.58
N LYS A 148 9.07 14.98 1.51
CA LYS A 148 8.05 15.84 0.92
C LYS A 148 6.88 15.05 0.32
N ASN A 149 7.16 13.91 -0.35
CA ASN A 149 6.15 13.14 -1.08
C ASN A 149 5.21 12.33 -0.18
N SER A 150 5.61 12.01 1.05
CA SER A 150 4.82 11.17 1.98
C SER A 150 4.44 11.87 3.28
N PHE A 151 5.00 13.05 3.55
CA PHE A 151 4.86 13.74 4.85
C PHE A 151 5.22 12.83 6.03
N SER A 152 6.19 11.93 5.80
CA SER A 152 6.74 11.05 6.82
C SER A 152 8.15 11.49 7.20
N VAL A 153 8.58 11.11 8.39
CA VAL A 153 9.97 11.24 8.81
C VAL A 153 10.70 9.93 8.61
N ILE A 154 11.96 10.02 8.22
CA ILE A 154 12.88 8.91 7.99
C ILE A 154 14.24 9.22 8.60
N GLY A 155 15.12 8.23 8.63
CA GLY A 155 16.50 8.35 9.07
C GLY A 155 16.84 7.41 10.23
N ASP A 156 18.14 7.36 10.57
CA ASP A 156 18.66 6.42 11.54
C ASP A 156 18.09 6.63 12.94
N TYR A 157 17.94 7.89 13.38
CA TYR A 157 17.32 8.20 14.68
C TYR A 157 15.88 7.73 14.77
N THR A 158 15.11 7.86 13.66
CA THR A 158 13.75 7.36 13.59
C THR A 158 13.71 5.83 13.72
N SER A 159 14.65 5.15 13.07
CA SER A 159 14.74 3.68 13.10
C SER A 159 15.19 3.16 14.45
N LEU A 160 16.14 3.80 15.12
CA LEU A 160 16.65 3.41 16.44
C LEU A 160 15.58 3.48 17.54
N PHE A 161 14.59 4.36 17.41
CA PHE A 161 13.51 4.45 18.37
C PHE A 161 12.75 3.11 18.51
N PHE A 162 12.54 2.40 17.41
CA PHE A 162 11.83 1.12 17.40
C PHE A 162 12.58 -0.02 18.10
N GLU A 163 13.87 0.12 18.35
CA GLU A 163 14.63 -0.86 19.14
C GLU A 163 14.36 -0.77 20.65
N GLN A 164 13.69 0.31 21.10
CA GLN A 164 13.42 0.59 22.51
C GLN A 164 11.96 0.38 22.92
N ILE A 165 11.07 0.04 21.96
CA ILE A 165 9.65 -0.12 22.23
C ILE A 165 9.12 -1.43 21.67
N THR A 166 7.98 -1.86 22.19
CA THR A 166 7.14 -2.89 21.59
C THR A 166 5.70 -2.42 21.63
N CYS A 167 5.03 -2.47 20.48
CA CYS A 167 3.63 -2.10 20.35
C CYS A 167 2.76 -3.33 20.09
N SER A 168 1.49 -3.26 20.50
CA SER A 168 0.54 -4.36 20.30
C SER A 168 0.24 -4.61 18.82
N LYS A 169 0.11 -3.55 18.02
CA LYS A 169 -0.27 -3.64 16.60
C LYS A 169 0.47 -2.62 15.77
N LEU A 170 0.76 -3.00 14.51
CA LEU A 170 1.20 -2.10 13.45
C LEU A 170 0.14 -2.06 12.35
N PHE A 171 -0.26 -0.86 11.94
CA PHE A 171 -1.06 -0.62 10.74
C PHE A 171 -0.17 -0.02 9.65
N LEU A 172 0.04 -0.79 8.59
CA LEU A 172 1.02 -0.50 7.54
C LEU A 172 0.37 -0.45 6.16
N GLY A 173 0.56 0.66 5.45
CA GLY A 173 0.26 0.79 4.02
C GLY A 173 1.46 0.40 3.16
N VAL A 174 1.21 -0.21 2.00
CA VAL A 174 2.27 -0.71 1.11
C VAL A 174 2.03 -0.33 -0.35
N ASP A 175 3.07 -0.32 -1.15
CA ASP A 175 2.97 -0.02 -2.59
C ASP A 175 2.86 -1.30 -3.44
N GLY A 176 3.30 -2.43 -2.93
CA GLY A 176 3.20 -3.72 -3.62
C GLY A 176 3.18 -4.92 -2.68
N ILE A 177 2.38 -5.92 -3.06
CA ILE A 177 2.26 -7.24 -2.42
C ILE A 177 2.47 -8.30 -3.49
N ASP A 178 3.49 -9.11 -3.35
CA ASP A 178 3.85 -10.20 -4.27
C ASP A 178 4.04 -11.49 -3.49
N LEU A 179 3.42 -12.59 -3.93
CA LEU A 179 3.42 -13.87 -3.18
C LEU A 179 4.82 -14.45 -2.96
N GLU A 180 5.71 -14.27 -3.92
CA GLU A 180 7.08 -14.80 -3.83
C GLU A 180 8.06 -13.80 -3.22
N TYR A 181 7.92 -12.52 -3.59
CA TYR A 181 8.87 -11.48 -3.19
C TYR A 181 8.56 -10.85 -1.84
N GLY A 182 7.27 -10.83 -1.47
CA GLY A 182 6.78 -10.21 -0.23
C GLY A 182 6.26 -8.78 -0.44
N ILE A 183 6.42 -7.94 0.58
CA ILE A 183 5.86 -6.60 0.68
C ILE A 183 6.90 -5.55 0.35
N THR A 184 6.49 -4.52 -0.38
CA THR A 184 7.40 -3.51 -0.93
C THR A 184 6.84 -2.10 -0.87
N ASN A 185 7.75 -1.12 -0.78
CA ASN A 185 7.48 0.29 -1.00
C ASN A 185 8.28 0.85 -2.20
N SER A 186 7.84 2.00 -2.72
CA SER A 186 8.55 2.72 -3.79
C SER A 186 9.84 3.38 -3.32
N ASN A 187 10.01 3.61 -2.03
CA ASN A 187 11.20 4.23 -1.44
C ASN A 187 11.91 3.28 -0.48
N ILE A 188 13.23 3.19 -0.61
CA ILE A 188 14.05 2.25 0.18
C ILE A 188 14.16 2.66 1.65
N GLU A 189 14.26 3.95 1.96
CA GLU A 189 14.39 4.43 3.34
C GLU A 189 13.08 4.21 4.12
N GLU A 190 11.92 4.38 3.45
CA GLU A 190 10.63 3.99 4.05
C GLU A 190 10.52 2.48 4.22
N ALA A 191 11.03 1.69 3.28
CA ALA A 191 11.01 0.24 3.42
C ALA A 191 11.85 -0.23 4.62
N VAL A 192 13.01 0.37 4.83
CA VAL A 192 13.87 0.10 6.01
C VAL A 192 13.15 0.47 7.30
N LEU A 193 12.55 1.67 7.36
CA LEU A 193 11.79 2.11 8.53
C LEU A 193 10.58 1.21 8.80
N ASN A 194 9.83 0.84 7.78
CA ASN A 194 8.66 -0.04 7.91
C ASN A 194 9.06 -1.45 8.41
N LYS A 195 10.23 -1.95 8.01
CA LYS A 195 10.78 -3.19 8.57
C LYS A 195 11.02 -3.07 10.07
N LYS A 196 11.58 -1.95 10.55
CA LYS A 196 11.77 -1.68 11.98
C LYS A 196 10.45 -1.58 12.74
N MET A 197 9.41 -1.01 12.12
CA MET A 197 8.06 -0.99 12.69
C MET A 197 7.47 -2.40 12.84
N ILE A 198 7.69 -3.30 11.87
CA ILE A 198 7.28 -4.71 11.96
C ILE A 198 8.00 -5.40 13.12
N GLU A 199 9.33 -5.24 13.22
CA GLU A 199 10.14 -5.83 14.30
C GLU A 199 9.72 -5.36 15.68
N ALA A 200 9.15 -4.15 15.80
CA ALA A 200 8.68 -3.54 17.05
C ALA A 200 7.20 -3.80 17.37
N SER A 201 6.51 -4.63 16.61
CA SER A 201 5.08 -4.91 16.79
C SER A 201 4.79 -6.39 17.00
N LEU A 202 3.78 -6.68 17.86
CA LEU A 202 3.33 -8.05 18.12
C LEU A 202 2.39 -8.58 17.03
N ARG A 203 1.69 -7.70 16.33
CA ARG A 203 0.77 -8.05 15.24
C ARG A 203 0.89 -7.03 14.11
N THR A 204 1.18 -7.50 12.90
CA THR A 204 1.32 -6.66 11.71
C THR A 204 0.08 -6.75 10.83
N ILE A 205 -0.57 -5.61 10.59
CA ILE A 205 -1.80 -5.47 9.84
C ILE A 205 -1.52 -4.60 8.60
N ILE A 206 -1.67 -5.20 7.41
CA ILE A 206 -1.50 -4.50 6.14
C ILE A 206 -2.84 -3.93 5.67
N LEU A 207 -2.84 -2.64 5.32
CA LEU A 207 -3.97 -1.93 4.74
C LEU A 207 -3.67 -1.63 3.27
N ALA A 208 -4.24 -2.41 2.35
CA ALA A 208 -3.93 -2.31 0.94
C ALA A 208 -5.16 -2.53 0.07
N ASP A 209 -5.45 -1.60 -0.84
CA ASP A 209 -6.45 -1.84 -1.87
C ASP A 209 -5.98 -2.91 -2.87
N SER A 210 -6.93 -3.53 -3.56
CA SER A 210 -6.69 -4.65 -4.48
C SER A 210 -5.70 -4.34 -5.61
N SER A 211 -5.45 -3.07 -5.90
CA SER A 211 -4.46 -2.67 -6.91
C SER A 211 -3.01 -2.92 -6.50
N LYS A 212 -2.76 -3.20 -5.23
CA LYS A 212 -1.40 -3.43 -4.69
C LYS A 212 -0.91 -4.87 -4.89
N PHE A 213 -1.81 -5.80 -5.14
CA PHE A 213 -1.47 -7.21 -5.33
C PHE A 213 -0.88 -7.50 -6.72
N GLY A 214 0.10 -8.40 -6.75
CA GLY A 214 0.87 -8.73 -7.96
C GLY A 214 1.82 -7.62 -8.40
N ARG A 215 2.22 -6.74 -7.49
CA ARG A 215 3.13 -5.63 -7.73
C ARG A 215 4.37 -5.72 -6.85
N ARG A 216 5.47 -5.19 -7.37
CA ARG A 216 6.73 -5.01 -6.64
C ARG A 216 7.15 -3.55 -6.72
N GLY A 217 7.44 -2.94 -5.58
CA GLY A 217 8.09 -1.64 -5.47
C GLY A 217 9.61 -1.81 -5.40
N PHE A 218 10.34 -0.70 -5.32
CA PHE A 218 11.80 -0.68 -5.31
C PHE A 218 12.39 -1.24 -4.01
N GLY A 219 11.86 -0.84 -2.86
CA GLY A 219 12.35 -1.25 -1.54
C GLY A 219 11.55 -2.44 -1.00
N LYS A 220 12.20 -3.58 -0.76
CA LYS A 220 11.60 -4.71 -0.05
C LYS A 220 11.52 -4.39 1.44
N ILE A 221 10.34 -4.59 2.03
CA ILE A 221 10.11 -4.45 3.47
C ILE A 221 10.39 -5.78 4.15
N CYS A 222 9.61 -6.81 3.81
CA CYS A 222 9.72 -8.16 4.37
C CYS A 222 9.09 -9.20 3.42
N SER A 223 9.23 -10.48 3.74
CA SER A 223 8.44 -11.57 3.17
C SER A 223 7.05 -11.61 3.80
N LEU A 224 6.13 -12.38 3.22
CA LEU A 224 4.74 -12.45 3.69
C LEU A 224 4.59 -13.16 5.04
N ASP A 225 5.52 -14.01 5.42
CA ASP A 225 5.57 -14.70 6.71
C ASP A 225 5.67 -13.78 7.95
N CYS A 226 6.00 -12.50 7.73
CA CYS A 226 6.04 -11.48 8.79
C CYS A 226 4.67 -10.76 8.98
N ILE A 227 3.61 -11.22 8.29
CA ILE A 227 2.32 -10.53 8.25
C ILE A 227 1.24 -11.41 8.88
N ASP A 228 0.47 -10.83 9.79
CA ASP A 228 -0.62 -11.53 10.47
C ASP A 228 -1.97 -11.32 9.78
N VAL A 229 -2.22 -10.08 9.32
CA VAL A 229 -3.52 -9.69 8.75
C VAL A 229 -3.32 -8.83 7.50
N ILE A 230 -4.13 -9.07 6.49
CA ILE A 230 -4.30 -8.16 5.34
C ILE A 230 -5.76 -7.75 5.24
N ILE A 231 -6.01 -6.45 5.20
CA ILE A 231 -7.35 -5.89 4.93
C ILE A 231 -7.34 -5.28 3.54
N THR A 232 -8.25 -5.75 2.69
CA THR A 232 -8.34 -5.33 1.29
C THR A 232 -9.79 -5.23 0.81
N ASP A 233 -9.99 -4.64 -0.37
CA ASP A 233 -11.30 -4.57 -1.02
C ASP A 233 -11.60 -5.80 -1.89
N SER A 234 -12.87 -5.97 -2.26
CA SER A 234 -13.39 -7.08 -3.07
C SER A 234 -12.82 -7.18 -4.50
N GLY A 235 -11.96 -6.24 -4.92
CA GLY A 235 -11.25 -6.29 -6.21
C GLY A 235 -10.08 -7.28 -6.25
N ILE A 236 -9.71 -7.91 -5.13
CA ILE A 236 -8.68 -8.97 -5.09
C ILE A 236 -9.16 -10.20 -5.89
N SER A 237 -8.26 -10.84 -6.66
CA SER A 237 -8.62 -12.07 -7.37
C SER A 237 -8.76 -13.25 -6.42
N GLN A 238 -9.69 -14.18 -6.72
CA GLN A 238 -9.91 -15.38 -5.90
C GLN A 238 -8.63 -16.20 -5.72
N SER A 239 -7.82 -16.35 -6.76
CA SER A 239 -6.55 -17.08 -6.69
C SER A 239 -5.53 -16.41 -5.77
N MET A 240 -5.50 -15.09 -5.73
CA MET A 240 -4.62 -14.34 -4.83
C MET A 240 -5.09 -14.44 -3.39
N ALA A 241 -6.41 -14.32 -3.15
CA ALA A 241 -7.01 -14.46 -1.84
C ALA A 241 -6.71 -15.85 -1.25
N GLN A 242 -6.98 -16.91 -2.01
CA GLN A 242 -6.71 -18.28 -1.59
C GLN A 242 -5.23 -18.50 -1.26
N ALA A 243 -4.31 -18.02 -2.10
CA ALA A 243 -2.87 -18.17 -1.86
C ALA A 243 -2.41 -17.47 -0.56
N ILE A 244 -2.98 -16.32 -0.23
CA ILE A 244 -2.69 -15.60 1.02
C ILE A 244 -3.21 -16.37 2.24
N GLU A 245 -4.44 -16.88 2.18
CA GLU A 245 -5.03 -17.68 3.25
C GLU A 245 -4.26 -19.01 3.46
N GLU A 246 -3.80 -19.67 2.38
CA GLU A 246 -2.96 -20.87 2.44
C GLU A 246 -1.59 -20.62 3.13
N MET A 247 -1.10 -19.38 3.12
CA MET A 247 0.09 -18.97 3.88
C MET A 247 -0.20 -18.74 5.38
N GLY A 248 -1.44 -18.88 5.84
CA GLY A 248 -1.84 -18.68 7.23
C GLY A 248 -2.07 -17.21 7.61
N ILE A 249 -2.15 -16.31 6.64
CA ILE A 249 -2.42 -14.89 6.86
C ILE A 249 -3.93 -14.69 6.92
N GLU A 250 -4.41 -14.00 7.96
CA GLU A 250 -5.82 -13.61 8.07
C GLU A 250 -6.16 -12.57 6.98
N LEU A 251 -7.11 -12.90 6.09
CA LEU A 251 -7.52 -12.01 5.00
C LEU A 251 -8.93 -11.47 5.25
N ILE A 252 -9.05 -10.15 5.42
CA ILE A 252 -10.32 -9.44 5.60
C ILE A 252 -10.65 -8.71 4.30
N ILE A 253 -11.72 -9.13 3.61
CA ILE A 253 -12.18 -8.53 2.36
C ILE A 253 -13.43 -7.68 2.64
N VAL A 254 -13.42 -6.40 2.20
CA VAL A 254 -14.46 -5.39 2.46
C VAL A 254 -15.01 -4.74 1.19
#